data_357a390a91887d3322a02c1bc446a1d5
#
_entry.id   357a390a91887d3322a02c1bc446a1d5
#
_cell.length_a   1.000
_cell.length_b   1.000
_cell.length_c   1.000
_cell.angle_alpha   90.00
_cell.angle_beta   90.00
_cell.angle_gamma   90.00
#
_symmetry.space_group_name_H-M   'P 1'
#
loop_
_entity.id
_entity.type
_entity.pdbx_description
1 polymer ?
#
loop_
_entity_poly.entity_id
_entity_poly.type
_entity_poly.pdbx_seq_one_letter_code
_entity_poly.pdbx_strand_id
1 'polypeptide(L)'
;MAMQKDIIDQAFPETLKILSDLINFQTVSGTSNLKLIDYCEKKLSKLGAISFKTFHDSGLQANLFSTINDKEKLNGGGIILSGHTDVVPVSPKEWSSDPYIAREKDNKIYGRGSCDMKGFIACTLAMAPFFASQNLKKPIHFAYTYDEETSCLGAPVMLKELKKRNINYPICIIGEPTSMKAIHAHKGYYQYITHFTGLAAHASDPAKGVSAVEYAIRYSNKLMELRDELKKRQPKNSIFFPPY
;
A
#
# COMPACT_ATOMS: atom_id res chain seq x y z
N MET A 1 4.61 -23.12 21.06
CA MET A 1 3.29 -22.44 21.08
C MET A 1 3.16 -21.48 22.27
N ALA A 2 3.43 -21.86 23.53
CA ALA A 2 3.34 -20.93 24.68
C ALA A 2 4.25 -19.71 24.54
N MET A 3 5.54 -19.87 24.28
CA MET A 3 6.51 -18.77 24.11
C MET A 3 6.15 -17.78 22.99
N GLN A 4 5.55 -18.25 21.88
CA GLN A 4 5.10 -17.37 20.80
C GLN A 4 3.90 -16.52 21.21
N LYS A 5 2.98 -17.09 21.99
CA LYS A 5 1.83 -16.35 22.51
C LYS A 5 2.29 -15.24 23.45
N ASP A 6 3.22 -15.54 24.36
CA ASP A 6 3.75 -14.55 25.31
C ASP A 6 4.39 -13.34 24.61
N ILE A 7 5.12 -13.56 23.50
CA ILE A 7 5.74 -12.47 22.72
C ILE A 7 4.69 -11.60 22.05
N ILE A 8 3.65 -12.21 21.48
CA ILE A 8 2.56 -11.48 20.83
C ILE A 8 1.79 -10.67 21.87
N ASP A 9 1.46 -11.28 23.01
CA ASP A 9 0.73 -10.62 24.10
C ASP A 9 1.53 -9.44 24.67
N GLN A 10 2.86 -9.52 24.73
CA GLN A 10 3.74 -8.43 25.15
C GLN A 10 3.82 -7.29 24.10
N ALA A 11 3.82 -7.61 22.80
CA ALA A 11 3.90 -6.65 21.72
C ALA A 11 2.56 -5.94 21.44
N PHE A 12 1.43 -6.53 21.83
CA PHE A 12 0.10 -6.04 21.48
C PHE A 12 -0.20 -4.63 21.98
N PRO A 13 0.06 -4.24 23.26
CA PRO A 13 -0.17 -2.87 23.73
C PRO A 13 0.67 -1.83 22.96
N GLU A 14 1.92 -2.13 22.65
CA GLU A 14 2.76 -1.24 21.85
C GLU A 14 2.26 -1.16 20.39
N THR A 15 1.74 -2.26 19.85
CA THR A 15 1.09 -2.25 18.52
C THR A 15 -0.08 -1.28 18.46
N LEU A 16 -0.97 -1.31 19.46
CA LEU A 16 -2.12 -0.41 19.54
C LEU A 16 -1.67 1.06 19.64
N LYS A 17 -0.66 1.32 20.46
CA LYS A 17 -0.09 2.67 20.60
C LYS A 17 0.51 3.16 19.30
N ILE A 18 1.34 2.35 18.65
CA ILE A 18 1.95 2.70 17.35
C ILE A 18 0.87 2.91 16.29
N LEU A 19 -0.16 2.06 16.24
CA LEU A 19 -1.25 2.20 15.30
C LEU A 19 -2.00 3.53 15.51
N SER A 20 -2.27 3.89 16.76
CA SER A 20 -2.87 5.18 17.10
C SER A 20 -2.01 6.36 16.63
N ASP A 21 -0.69 6.31 16.89
CA ASP A 21 0.25 7.33 16.40
C ASP A 21 0.25 7.41 14.88
N LEU A 22 0.25 6.26 14.17
CA LEU A 22 0.26 6.22 12.71
C LEU A 22 -1.04 6.75 12.09
N ILE A 23 -2.20 6.47 12.69
CA ILE A 23 -3.50 6.98 12.22
C ILE A 23 -3.53 8.52 12.31
N ASN A 24 -2.92 9.11 13.34
CA ASN A 24 -2.87 10.57 13.51
C ASN A 24 -2.09 11.28 12.40
N PHE A 25 -1.19 10.61 11.68
CA PHE A 25 -0.55 11.17 10.49
C PHE A 25 -1.53 11.13 9.30
N GLN A 26 -2.00 12.29 8.85
CA GLN A 26 -2.92 12.42 7.72
C GLN A 26 -2.16 12.29 6.40
N THR A 27 -1.72 11.10 6.07
CA THR A 27 -0.92 10.80 4.88
C THR A 27 -1.82 10.40 3.71
N VAL A 28 -2.77 11.25 3.34
CA VAL A 28 -3.59 11.02 2.13
C VAL A 28 -2.67 10.97 0.90
N SER A 29 -2.93 10.03 -0.02
CA SER A 29 -2.13 9.86 -1.25
C SER A 29 -1.93 11.20 -1.97
N GLY A 30 -0.74 11.44 -2.47
CA GLY A 30 -0.34 12.72 -3.06
C GLY A 30 0.04 13.81 -2.04
N THR A 31 -0.15 13.60 -0.73
CA THR A 31 0.29 14.54 0.30
C THR A 31 1.57 14.08 0.99
N SER A 32 2.14 14.92 1.86
CA SER A 32 3.39 14.58 2.55
C SER A 32 3.23 13.43 3.55
N ASN A 33 4.12 12.44 3.47
CA ASN A 33 4.25 11.36 4.45
C ASN A 33 5.51 11.48 5.32
N LEU A 34 6.29 12.55 5.18
CA LEU A 34 7.62 12.68 5.78
C LEU A 34 7.61 12.51 7.31
N LYS A 35 6.62 13.09 7.99
CA LYS A 35 6.50 12.96 9.47
C LYS A 35 6.29 11.51 9.91
N LEU A 36 5.51 10.75 9.17
CA LEU A 36 5.29 9.32 9.41
C LEU A 36 6.57 8.53 9.15
N ILE A 37 7.26 8.80 8.06
CA ILE A 37 8.53 8.17 7.70
C ILE A 37 9.59 8.45 8.76
N ASP A 38 9.72 9.69 9.23
CA ASP A 38 10.67 10.07 10.29
C ASP A 38 10.33 9.37 11.63
N TYR A 39 9.04 9.22 11.94
CA TYR A 39 8.58 8.46 13.10
C TYR A 39 9.04 6.99 13.02
N CYS A 40 8.80 6.33 11.87
CA CYS A 40 9.20 4.94 11.65
C CYS A 40 10.72 4.77 11.73
N GLU A 41 11.46 5.63 11.03
CA GLU A 41 12.93 5.61 11.04
C GLU A 41 13.49 5.78 12.46
N LYS A 42 12.97 6.74 13.23
CA LYS A 42 13.38 6.97 14.61
C LYS A 42 13.14 5.76 15.51
N LYS A 43 12.06 5.02 15.32
CA LYS A 43 11.81 3.78 16.07
C LYS A 43 12.83 2.69 15.70
N LEU A 44 13.09 2.50 14.42
CA LEU A 44 14.01 1.47 13.93
C LEU A 44 15.48 1.81 14.22
N SER A 45 15.88 3.09 14.13
CA SER A 45 17.25 3.52 14.43
C SER A 45 17.66 3.26 15.88
N LYS A 46 16.73 3.33 16.84
CA LYS A 46 16.98 2.98 18.25
C LYS A 46 17.37 1.51 18.45
N LEU A 47 17.07 0.67 17.47
CA LEU A 47 17.39 -0.76 17.45
C LEU A 47 18.67 -1.07 16.65
N GLY A 48 19.39 -0.02 16.23
CA GLY A 48 20.60 -0.16 15.41
C GLY A 48 20.30 -0.45 13.92
N ALA A 49 19.07 -0.16 13.45
CA ALA A 49 18.76 -0.33 12.04
C ALA A 49 19.59 0.60 11.15
N ILE A 50 20.03 0.05 10.01
CA ILE A 50 20.64 0.82 8.92
C ILE A 50 19.52 1.18 7.94
N SER A 51 19.35 2.48 7.70
CA SER A 51 18.23 2.99 6.89
C SER A 51 18.70 3.85 5.73
N PHE A 52 17.88 3.89 4.68
CA PHE A 52 17.95 4.92 3.64
C PHE A 52 16.53 5.31 3.20
N LYS A 53 16.42 6.51 2.65
CA LYS A 53 15.18 7.04 2.07
C LYS A 53 15.35 7.22 0.57
N THR A 54 14.24 7.06 -0.17
CA THR A 54 14.11 7.50 -1.55
C THR A 54 12.93 8.44 -1.64
N PHE A 55 13.09 9.52 -2.39
CA PHE A 55 12.12 10.60 -2.41
C PHE A 55 11.36 10.65 -3.73
N HIS A 56 10.12 11.10 -3.67
CA HIS A 56 9.39 11.59 -4.84
C HIS A 56 10.04 12.89 -5.33
N ASP A 57 9.94 13.19 -6.63
CA ASP A 57 10.57 14.37 -7.25
C ASP A 57 10.12 15.70 -6.62
N SER A 58 8.91 15.76 -6.07
CA SER A 58 8.43 16.94 -5.31
C SER A 58 9.13 17.17 -3.98
N GLY A 59 9.84 16.17 -3.45
CA GLY A 59 10.40 16.20 -2.09
C GLY A 59 9.38 16.07 -0.96
N LEU A 60 8.08 15.98 -1.26
CA LEU A 60 7.01 15.91 -0.24
C LEU A 60 6.78 14.52 0.31
N GLN A 61 7.23 13.49 -0.39
CA GLN A 61 7.01 12.09 -0.04
C GLN A 61 8.31 11.31 -0.08
N ALA A 62 8.42 10.33 0.79
CA ALA A 62 9.57 9.45 0.85
C ALA A 62 9.16 8.01 1.11
N ASN A 63 9.95 7.09 0.57
CA ASN A 63 10.01 5.72 1.03
C ASN A 63 11.07 5.59 2.12
N LEU A 64 10.89 4.63 3.01
CA LEU A 64 11.87 4.21 3.99
C LEU A 64 12.23 2.75 3.75
N PHE A 65 13.52 2.46 3.64
CA PHE A 65 14.05 1.11 3.72
C PHE A 65 14.99 1.00 4.90
N SER A 66 14.71 0.10 5.82
CA SER A 66 15.48 -0.11 7.05
C SER A 66 15.82 -1.58 7.23
N THR A 67 17.01 -1.87 7.71
CA THR A 67 17.51 -3.23 7.93
C THR A 67 17.97 -3.41 9.36
N ILE A 68 17.51 -4.45 10.02
CA ILE A 68 17.99 -4.88 11.34
C ILE A 68 18.69 -6.24 11.25
N ASN A 69 19.60 -6.49 12.21
CA ASN A 69 20.41 -7.73 12.28
C ASN A 69 21.27 -7.99 11.04
N ASP A 70 21.79 -6.92 10.43
CA ASP A 70 22.72 -6.97 9.33
C ASP A 70 24.17 -7.19 9.83
N LYS A 71 24.44 -8.41 10.31
CA LYS A 71 25.77 -8.77 10.85
C LYS A 71 26.86 -8.86 9.80
N GLU A 72 26.52 -9.08 8.55
CA GLU A 72 27.46 -9.35 7.46
C GLU A 72 27.63 -8.18 6.48
N LYS A 73 27.06 -6.98 6.78
CA LYS A 73 27.04 -5.79 5.88
C LYS A 73 26.78 -6.16 4.42
N LEU A 74 25.74 -6.68 4.19
CA LEU A 74 25.04 -7.57 3.31
C LEU A 74 25.28 -7.54 1.84
N ASN A 75 25.37 -8.75 1.34
CA ASN A 75 25.13 -9.09 -0.06
C ASN A 75 23.67 -9.60 -0.30
N GLY A 76 22.70 -9.10 0.45
CA GLY A 76 21.30 -9.48 0.28
C GLY A 76 20.86 -10.70 1.09
N GLY A 77 19.62 -11.12 0.88
CA GLY A 77 18.93 -12.16 1.64
C GLY A 77 18.00 -11.58 2.70
N GLY A 78 17.39 -12.46 3.51
CA GLY A 78 16.44 -12.06 4.53
C GLY A 78 15.00 -11.94 4.03
N ILE A 79 14.18 -11.25 4.81
CA ILE A 79 12.75 -11.08 4.55
C ILE A 79 12.43 -9.59 4.57
N ILE A 80 11.71 -9.12 3.54
CA ILE A 80 11.15 -7.77 3.53
C ILE A 80 9.74 -7.81 4.11
N LEU A 81 9.46 -6.92 5.05
CA LEU A 81 8.13 -6.58 5.55
C LEU A 81 7.73 -5.26 4.89
N SER A 82 6.80 -5.33 3.95
CA SER A 82 6.43 -4.20 3.08
C SER A 82 5.03 -3.69 3.37
N GLY A 83 4.89 -2.36 3.44
CA GLY A 83 3.60 -1.69 3.57
C GLY A 83 3.63 -0.29 3.00
N HIS A 84 2.47 0.20 2.56
CA HIS A 84 2.33 1.60 2.16
C HIS A 84 1.91 2.50 3.32
N THR A 85 2.33 3.75 3.26
CA THR A 85 2.11 4.75 4.33
C THR A 85 0.97 5.68 4.04
N ASP A 86 0.56 5.77 2.78
CA ASP A 86 -0.54 6.59 2.34
C ASP A 86 -1.89 5.92 2.60
N VAL A 87 -2.93 6.71 2.50
CA VAL A 87 -4.32 6.29 2.70
C VAL A 87 -5.22 7.03 1.73
N VAL A 88 -6.33 6.42 1.33
CA VAL A 88 -7.36 7.07 0.53
C VAL A 88 -7.99 8.25 1.30
N PRO A 89 -8.46 9.30 0.60
CA PRO A 89 -9.14 10.43 1.23
C PRO A 89 -10.38 9.97 2.01
N VAL A 90 -10.84 10.81 2.91
CA VAL A 90 -12.05 10.57 3.71
C VAL A 90 -13.16 11.55 3.32
N SER A 91 -14.39 11.05 3.30
CA SER A 91 -15.59 11.89 3.29
C SER A 91 -16.09 12.02 4.72
N PRO A 92 -16.05 13.20 5.35
CA PRO A 92 -16.46 13.36 6.75
C PRO A 92 -17.88 12.86 7.05
N LYS A 93 -18.76 12.88 6.05
CA LYS A 93 -20.16 12.41 6.18
C LYS A 93 -20.29 10.91 6.36
N GLU A 94 -19.26 10.14 6.02
CA GLU A 94 -19.25 8.66 6.10
C GLU A 94 -18.68 8.16 7.42
N TRP A 95 -18.20 9.05 8.29
CA TRP A 95 -17.55 8.70 9.54
C TRP A 95 -18.35 9.15 10.74
N SER A 96 -18.53 8.27 11.73
CA SER A 96 -19.19 8.57 13.00
C SER A 96 -18.27 9.22 14.05
N SER A 97 -16.97 9.33 13.76
CA SER A 97 -15.92 9.94 14.59
C SER A 97 -14.81 10.46 13.67
N ASP A 98 -13.88 11.25 14.21
CA ASP A 98 -12.72 11.72 13.45
C ASP A 98 -11.94 10.52 12.88
N PRO A 99 -11.79 10.40 11.56
CA PRO A 99 -11.11 9.27 10.93
C PRO A 99 -9.61 9.22 11.20
N TYR A 100 -9.01 10.32 11.64
CA TYR A 100 -7.58 10.41 11.95
C TYR A 100 -7.26 10.30 13.44
N ILE A 101 -8.27 9.98 14.27
CA ILE A 101 -8.12 9.66 15.69
C ILE A 101 -8.53 8.21 15.91
N ALA A 102 -7.58 7.37 16.30
CA ALA A 102 -7.86 5.96 16.57
C ALA A 102 -8.91 5.81 17.69
N ARG A 103 -9.95 5.06 17.42
CA ARG A 103 -11.02 4.77 18.37
C ARG A 103 -11.15 3.27 18.59
N GLU A 104 -11.01 2.85 19.84
CA GLU A 104 -11.29 1.48 20.23
C GLU A 104 -12.77 1.33 20.58
N LYS A 105 -13.45 0.37 19.96
CA LYS A 105 -14.83 0.01 20.25
C LYS A 105 -15.09 -1.44 19.82
N ASP A 106 -15.81 -2.20 20.66
CA ASP A 106 -16.22 -3.59 20.36
C ASP A 106 -15.05 -4.49 19.93
N ASN A 107 -13.90 -4.38 20.61
CA ASN A 107 -12.64 -5.08 20.31
C ASN A 107 -12.11 -4.81 18.90
N LYS A 108 -12.38 -3.64 18.35
CA LYS A 108 -11.91 -3.19 17.03
C LYS A 108 -11.31 -1.79 17.14
N ILE A 109 -10.32 -1.52 16.28
CA ILE A 109 -9.76 -0.18 16.09
C ILE A 109 -10.35 0.44 14.85
N TYR A 110 -10.99 1.58 15.02
CA TYR A 110 -11.54 2.41 13.94
C TYR A 110 -10.63 3.60 13.69
N GLY A 111 -10.32 3.85 12.43
CA GLY A 111 -9.50 4.97 11.96
C GLY A 111 -9.07 4.75 10.52
N ARG A 112 -8.85 5.83 9.75
CA ARG A 112 -8.39 5.72 8.36
C ARG A 112 -6.99 5.09 8.34
N GLY A 113 -6.84 4.00 7.57
CA GLY A 113 -5.60 3.24 7.49
C GLY A 113 -5.42 2.21 8.60
N SER A 114 -6.37 2.03 9.54
CA SER A 114 -6.25 1.01 10.59
C SER A 114 -6.12 -0.40 10.02
N CYS A 115 -6.81 -0.71 8.94
CA CYS A 115 -6.76 -1.98 8.22
C CYS A 115 -5.85 -1.91 6.99
N ASP A 116 -5.96 -0.84 6.20
CA ASP A 116 -5.27 -0.61 4.95
C ASP A 116 -4.40 0.64 5.03
N MET A 117 -3.01 0.51 5.27
CA MET A 117 -2.47 -0.70 5.87
C MET A 117 -1.52 -0.36 7.03
N LYS A 118 -1.79 0.77 7.74
CA LYS A 118 -0.98 1.21 8.89
C LYS A 118 -0.98 0.19 10.05
N GLY A 119 -2.01 -0.67 10.12
CA GLY A 119 -2.06 -1.78 11.07
C GLY A 119 -0.89 -2.74 10.91
N PHE A 120 -0.57 -3.13 9.68
CA PHE A 120 0.60 -3.98 9.42
C PHE A 120 1.91 -3.26 9.77
N ILE A 121 2.04 -1.98 9.40
CA ILE A 121 3.22 -1.17 9.77
C ILE A 121 3.37 -1.14 11.29
N ALA A 122 2.29 -0.93 12.04
CA ALA A 122 2.30 -0.93 13.50
C ALA A 122 2.76 -2.27 14.07
N CYS A 123 2.25 -3.39 13.55
CA CYS A 123 2.66 -4.74 13.95
C CYS A 123 4.15 -4.96 13.71
N THR A 124 4.66 -4.59 12.53
CA THR A 124 6.08 -4.79 12.20
C THR A 124 7.01 -3.94 13.08
N LEU A 125 6.63 -2.69 13.38
CA LEU A 125 7.38 -1.80 14.27
C LEU A 125 7.34 -2.28 15.73
N ALA A 126 6.20 -2.78 16.22
CA ALA A 126 6.09 -3.31 17.57
C ALA A 126 6.89 -4.59 17.77
N MET A 127 7.01 -5.41 16.72
CA MET A 127 7.81 -6.64 16.74
C MET A 127 9.31 -6.40 16.48
N ALA A 128 9.69 -5.24 15.98
CA ALA A 128 11.08 -4.94 15.64
C ALA A 128 12.06 -5.11 16.81
N PRO A 129 11.76 -4.70 18.07
CA PRO A 129 12.65 -4.95 19.22
C PRO A 129 12.91 -6.42 19.46
N PHE A 130 11.86 -7.26 19.33
CA PHE A 130 12.01 -8.72 19.45
C PHE A 130 12.92 -9.26 18.34
N PHE A 131 12.70 -8.87 17.08
CA PHE A 131 13.56 -9.28 15.98
C PHE A 131 15.02 -8.85 16.18
N ALA A 132 15.23 -7.63 16.66
CA ALA A 132 16.57 -7.09 16.92
C ALA A 132 17.31 -7.85 18.04
N SER A 133 16.59 -8.37 19.03
CA SER A 133 17.17 -9.13 20.14
C SER A 133 17.56 -10.56 19.77
N GLN A 134 17.06 -11.07 18.63
CA GLN A 134 17.32 -12.45 18.22
C GLN A 134 18.64 -12.59 17.46
N ASN A 135 19.28 -13.76 17.59
CA ASN A 135 20.43 -14.13 16.77
C ASN A 135 19.97 -14.67 15.42
N LEU A 136 19.40 -13.82 14.56
CA LEU A 136 18.88 -14.22 13.26
C LEU A 136 20.03 -14.59 12.31
N LYS A 137 19.81 -15.63 11.49
CA LYS A 137 20.75 -16.05 10.43
C LYS A 137 20.72 -15.11 9.23
N LYS A 138 19.64 -14.37 9.06
CA LYS A 138 19.41 -13.41 7.97
C LYS A 138 18.69 -12.17 8.52
N PRO A 139 18.89 -11.01 7.90
CA PRO A 139 18.29 -9.77 8.36
C PRO A 139 16.78 -9.72 8.12
N ILE A 140 16.14 -8.78 8.80
CA ILE A 140 14.78 -8.35 8.50
C ILE A 140 14.83 -6.93 7.97
N HIS A 141 14.11 -6.70 6.88
CA HIS A 141 14.00 -5.41 6.23
C HIS A 141 12.58 -4.87 6.35
N PHE A 142 12.47 -3.58 6.56
CA PHE A 142 11.21 -2.83 6.59
C PHE A 142 11.21 -1.93 5.37
N ALA A 143 10.21 -2.09 4.52
CA ALA A 143 10.03 -1.32 3.29
C ALA A 143 8.70 -0.58 3.34
N TYR A 144 8.73 0.73 3.62
CA TYR A 144 7.53 1.54 3.70
C TYR A 144 7.49 2.51 2.52
N THR A 145 6.42 2.45 1.74
CA THR A 145 6.28 3.18 0.47
C THR A 145 5.19 4.26 0.54
N TYR A 146 5.19 5.15 -0.43
CA TYR A 146 4.17 6.19 -0.63
C TYR A 146 3.34 5.90 -1.89
N ASP A 147 2.14 6.49 -1.97
CA ASP A 147 1.23 6.53 -3.13
C ASP A 147 0.92 5.15 -3.73
N GLU A 148 0.67 4.15 -2.88
CA GLU A 148 0.15 2.87 -3.32
C GLU A 148 -1.25 3.03 -3.89
N GLU A 149 -2.13 3.72 -3.17
CA GLU A 149 -3.57 3.86 -3.41
C GLU A 149 -3.91 4.61 -4.71
N THR A 150 -2.96 5.27 -5.33
CA THR A 150 -3.17 6.04 -6.58
C THR A 150 -2.47 5.42 -7.79
N SER A 151 -1.32 4.80 -7.63
CA SER A 151 -0.54 4.32 -8.76
C SER A 151 0.72 3.51 -8.40
N CYS A 152 0.89 3.16 -7.12
CA CYS A 152 2.09 2.47 -6.61
C CYS A 152 3.40 3.20 -6.95
N LEU A 153 3.40 4.55 -7.02
CA LEU A 153 4.57 5.33 -7.49
C LEU A 153 5.81 5.13 -6.62
N GLY A 154 5.64 4.95 -5.32
CA GLY A 154 6.76 4.80 -4.39
C GLY A 154 7.57 3.52 -4.62
N ALA A 155 6.91 2.40 -4.85
CA ALA A 155 7.56 1.10 -4.96
C ALA A 155 8.60 1.02 -6.10
N PRO A 156 8.34 1.47 -7.34
CA PRO A 156 9.36 1.50 -8.40
C PRO A 156 10.59 2.34 -8.07
N VAL A 157 10.41 3.47 -7.37
CA VAL A 157 11.51 4.34 -6.96
C VAL A 157 12.42 3.62 -5.95
N MET A 158 11.84 2.94 -4.95
CA MET A 158 12.58 2.13 -4.00
C MET A 158 13.30 0.96 -4.70
N LEU A 159 12.60 0.22 -5.56
CA LEU A 159 13.17 -0.93 -6.28
C LEU A 159 14.36 -0.53 -7.16
N LYS A 160 14.31 0.64 -7.80
CA LYS A 160 15.45 1.18 -8.57
C LYS A 160 16.68 1.40 -7.68
N GLU A 161 16.49 1.90 -6.47
CA GLU A 161 17.58 2.11 -5.52
C GLU A 161 18.12 0.79 -4.97
N LEU A 162 17.26 -0.17 -4.62
CA LEU A 162 17.65 -1.51 -4.18
C LEU A 162 18.49 -2.24 -5.24
N LYS A 163 18.08 -2.13 -6.52
CA LYS A 163 18.85 -2.68 -7.64
C LYS A 163 20.22 -2.06 -7.78
N LYS A 164 20.36 -0.74 -7.63
CA LYS A 164 21.68 -0.07 -7.65
C LYS A 164 22.61 -0.56 -6.53
N ARG A 165 22.05 -0.90 -5.38
CA ARG A 165 22.78 -1.42 -4.23
C ARG A 165 23.08 -2.92 -4.34
N ASN A 166 22.69 -3.58 -5.44
CA ASN A 166 22.82 -5.03 -5.65
C ASN A 166 22.22 -5.87 -4.52
N ILE A 167 21.14 -5.40 -3.95
CA ILE A 167 20.45 -6.07 -2.85
C ILE A 167 19.42 -7.03 -3.44
N ASN A 168 19.57 -8.33 -3.20
CA ASN A 168 18.64 -9.36 -3.65
C ASN A 168 17.89 -9.94 -2.46
N TYR A 169 16.56 -9.92 -2.54
CA TYR A 169 15.66 -10.40 -1.49
C TYR A 169 14.80 -11.55 -2.01
N PRO A 170 14.92 -12.74 -1.41
CA PRO A 170 14.16 -13.90 -1.88
C PRO A 170 12.68 -13.86 -1.50
N ILE A 171 12.31 -13.13 -0.43
CA ILE A 171 10.96 -13.11 0.11
C ILE A 171 10.57 -11.68 0.50
N CYS A 172 9.37 -11.28 0.05
CA CYS A 172 8.72 -10.06 0.50
C CYS A 172 7.30 -10.40 1.00
N ILE A 173 6.99 -9.99 2.22
CA ILE A 173 5.66 -10.08 2.80
C ILE A 173 5.04 -8.70 2.70
N ILE A 174 3.99 -8.57 1.89
CA ILE A 174 3.20 -7.34 1.73
C ILE A 174 1.97 -7.49 2.61
N GLY A 175 1.80 -6.58 3.55
CA GLY A 175 0.81 -6.70 4.62
C GLY A 175 -0.58 -6.17 4.28
N GLU A 176 -1.01 -6.30 3.05
CA GLU A 176 -2.35 -5.93 2.60
C GLU A 176 -3.46 -6.71 3.32
N PRO A 177 -4.66 -6.15 3.46
CA PRO A 177 -5.77 -6.76 4.19
C PRO A 177 -6.41 -7.94 3.44
N THR A 178 -5.81 -9.12 3.54
CA THR A 178 -6.23 -10.35 2.86
C THR A 178 -7.08 -11.27 3.73
N SER A 179 -7.65 -10.77 4.84
CA SER A 179 -8.32 -11.60 5.86
C SER A 179 -7.42 -12.71 6.39
N MET A 180 -6.13 -12.41 6.58
CA MET A 180 -5.08 -13.33 7.07
C MET A 180 -4.83 -14.55 6.17
N LYS A 181 -5.20 -14.47 4.90
CA LYS A 181 -4.90 -15.51 3.92
C LYS A 181 -3.62 -15.17 3.16
N ALA A 182 -2.76 -16.16 2.92
CA ALA A 182 -1.61 -15.98 2.05
C ALA A 182 -2.09 -15.90 0.59
N ILE A 183 -1.87 -14.74 -0.03
CA ILE A 183 -2.17 -14.49 -1.44
C ILE A 183 -0.85 -14.37 -2.17
N HIS A 184 -0.65 -15.15 -3.23
CA HIS A 184 0.60 -15.19 -4.00
C HIS A 184 0.47 -14.60 -5.40
N ALA A 185 -0.72 -14.18 -5.81
CA ALA A 185 -0.96 -13.52 -7.09
C ALA A 185 -2.29 -12.76 -7.06
N HIS A 186 -2.38 -11.71 -7.86
CA HIS A 186 -3.61 -10.97 -8.13
C HIS A 186 -3.69 -10.58 -9.61
N LYS A 187 -4.90 -10.24 -10.08
CA LYS A 187 -5.10 -9.72 -11.44
C LYS A 187 -4.44 -8.35 -11.58
N GLY A 188 -3.98 -8.06 -12.79
CA GLY A 188 -3.53 -6.71 -13.14
C GLY A 188 -4.70 -5.72 -13.10
N TYR A 189 -4.37 -4.46 -12.82
CA TYR A 189 -5.27 -3.33 -12.84
C TYR A 189 -4.82 -2.33 -13.88
N TYR A 190 -5.76 -1.78 -14.63
CA TYR A 190 -5.50 -0.72 -15.61
C TYR A 190 -6.61 0.33 -15.54
N GLN A 191 -6.26 1.58 -15.40
CA GLN A 191 -7.18 2.72 -15.37
C GLN A 191 -6.85 3.69 -16.50
N TYR A 192 -7.89 4.18 -17.18
CA TYR A 192 -7.76 5.20 -18.22
C TYR A 192 -8.99 6.12 -18.23
N ILE A 193 -8.79 7.30 -18.78
CA ILE A 193 -9.86 8.30 -18.97
C ILE A 193 -10.02 8.50 -20.47
N THR A 194 -11.27 8.37 -20.94
CA THR A 194 -11.62 8.66 -22.33
C THR A 194 -12.41 9.96 -22.41
N HIS A 195 -11.91 10.92 -23.15
CA HIS A 195 -12.58 12.20 -23.39
C HIS A 195 -13.29 12.17 -24.72
N PHE A 196 -14.56 12.65 -24.74
CA PHE A 196 -15.35 12.79 -25.93
C PHE A 196 -15.60 14.28 -26.20
N THR A 197 -15.18 14.76 -27.37
CA THR A 197 -15.38 16.14 -27.81
C THR A 197 -16.40 16.14 -28.94
N GLY A 198 -17.39 17.02 -28.85
CA GLY A 198 -18.44 17.21 -29.85
C GLY A 198 -18.35 18.57 -30.51
N LEU A 199 -19.27 18.81 -31.45
CA LEU A 199 -19.50 20.09 -32.08
C LEU A 199 -20.92 20.58 -31.73
N ALA A 200 -21.02 21.75 -31.09
CA ALA A 200 -22.30 22.31 -30.73
C ALA A 200 -23.05 22.83 -31.98
N ALA A 201 -24.35 22.61 -32.02
CA ALA A 201 -25.25 23.16 -33.02
C ALA A 201 -26.58 23.55 -32.37
N HIS A 202 -27.37 24.37 -33.09
CA HIS A 202 -28.71 24.72 -32.61
C HIS A 202 -29.60 23.48 -32.59
N ALA A 203 -30.46 23.37 -31.58
CA ALA A 203 -31.34 22.21 -31.39
C ALA A 203 -32.30 21.96 -32.57
N SER A 204 -32.64 22.98 -33.34
CA SER A 204 -33.48 22.88 -34.55
C SER A 204 -32.76 22.28 -35.76
N ASP A 205 -31.41 22.20 -35.75
CA ASP A 205 -30.61 21.68 -36.86
C ASP A 205 -29.45 20.82 -36.31
N PRO A 206 -29.76 19.64 -35.71
CA PRO A 206 -28.76 18.79 -35.11
C PRO A 206 -27.76 18.19 -36.10
N ALA A 207 -28.11 18.20 -37.40
CA ALA A 207 -27.23 17.70 -38.45
C ALA A 207 -25.95 18.51 -38.61
N LYS A 208 -25.94 19.78 -38.14
CA LYS A 208 -24.75 20.64 -38.13
C LYS A 208 -23.83 20.42 -36.93
N GLY A 209 -24.24 19.58 -35.99
CA GLY A 209 -23.48 19.28 -34.80
C GLY A 209 -22.93 17.87 -34.77
N VAL A 210 -22.12 17.58 -33.73
CA VAL A 210 -21.63 16.24 -33.40
C VAL A 210 -21.86 16.01 -31.92
N SER A 211 -22.68 15.03 -31.58
CA SER A 211 -23.00 14.70 -30.18
C SER A 211 -21.90 13.89 -29.53
N ALA A 212 -21.15 14.47 -28.60
CA ALA A 212 -20.18 13.75 -27.77
C ALA A 212 -20.84 12.63 -26.94
N VAL A 213 -22.09 12.85 -26.50
CA VAL A 213 -22.87 11.86 -25.74
C VAL A 213 -23.17 10.60 -26.57
N GLU A 214 -23.57 10.76 -27.84
CA GLU A 214 -23.80 9.61 -28.73
C GLU A 214 -22.53 8.79 -28.92
N TYR A 215 -21.38 9.41 -29.12
CA TYR A 215 -20.11 8.71 -29.24
C TYR A 215 -19.71 8.01 -27.95
N ALA A 216 -19.94 8.63 -26.78
CA ALA A 216 -19.72 8.00 -25.48
C ALA A 216 -20.61 6.75 -25.30
N ILE A 217 -21.88 6.82 -25.72
CA ILE A 217 -22.80 5.67 -25.68
C ILE A 217 -22.30 4.54 -26.61
N ARG A 218 -21.93 4.86 -27.84
CA ARG A 218 -21.40 3.89 -28.80
C ARG A 218 -20.13 3.21 -28.28
N TYR A 219 -19.21 3.99 -27.70
CA TYR A 219 -18.00 3.49 -27.07
C TYR A 219 -18.31 2.57 -25.89
N SER A 220 -19.22 2.99 -25.00
CA SER A 220 -19.64 2.18 -23.85
C SER A 220 -20.23 0.83 -24.27
N ASN A 221 -21.04 0.81 -25.35
CA ASN A 221 -21.57 -0.42 -25.93
C ASN A 221 -20.42 -1.34 -26.41
N LYS A 222 -19.39 -0.79 -27.07
CA LYS A 222 -18.23 -1.58 -27.48
C LYS A 222 -17.44 -2.14 -26.32
N LEU A 223 -17.29 -1.40 -25.21
CA LEU A 223 -16.68 -1.92 -23.99
C LEU A 223 -17.49 -3.07 -23.38
N MET A 224 -18.82 -2.98 -23.38
CA MET A 224 -19.68 -4.08 -22.93
C MET A 224 -19.55 -5.33 -23.81
N GLU A 225 -19.52 -5.17 -25.14
CA GLU A 225 -19.24 -6.26 -26.08
C GLU A 225 -17.87 -6.91 -25.80
N LEU A 226 -16.82 -6.10 -25.65
CA LEU A 226 -15.48 -6.58 -25.31
C LEU A 226 -15.46 -7.35 -23.99
N ARG A 227 -16.12 -6.83 -22.95
CA ARG A 227 -16.27 -7.53 -21.67
C ARG A 227 -16.88 -8.91 -21.87
N ASP A 228 -17.94 -9.02 -22.68
CA ASP A 228 -18.65 -10.29 -22.93
C ASP A 228 -17.81 -11.25 -23.78
N GLU A 229 -16.98 -10.74 -24.69
CA GLU A 229 -15.97 -11.54 -25.38
C GLU A 229 -14.87 -12.06 -24.41
N LEU A 230 -14.35 -11.20 -23.53
CA LEU A 230 -13.35 -11.58 -22.54
C LEU A 230 -13.87 -12.68 -21.61
N LYS A 231 -15.16 -12.62 -21.22
CA LYS A 231 -15.80 -13.69 -20.44
C LYS A 231 -15.79 -15.05 -21.15
N LYS A 232 -15.83 -15.05 -22.47
CA LYS A 232 -15.77 -16.30 -23.27
C LYS A 232 -14.34 -16.83 -23.41
N ARG A 233 -13.33 -15.97 -23.28
CA ARG A 233 -11.90 -16.33 -23.36
C ARG A 233 -11.41 -16.91 -22.04
N GLN A 234 -11.92 -18.07 -21.63
CA GLN A 234 -11.48 -18.71 -20.39
C GLN A 234 -10.11 -19.40 -20.60
N PRO A 235 -9.00 -18.89 -20.04
CA PRO A 235 -7.74 -19.60 -20.07
C PRO A 235 -7.86 -20.92 -19.30
N LYS A 236 -7.55 -22.04 -19.94
CA LYS A 236 -7.67 -23.39 -19.35
C LYS A 236 -6.90 -23.58 -18.04
N ASN A 237 -5.84 -22.78 -17.83
CA ASN A 237 -4.95 -22.87 -16.67
C ASN A 237 -4.93 -21.57 -15.85
N SER A 238 -6.03 -20.82 -15.80
CA SER A 238 -6.10 -19.61 -14.95
C SER A 238 -6.08 -19.99 -13.47
N ILE A 239 -5.20 -19.31 -12.72
CA ILE A 239 -5.18 -19.37 -11.25
C ILE A 239 -6.21 -18.41 -10.63
N PHE A 240 -6.89 -17.59 -11.45
CA PHE A 240 -7.88 -16.62 -11.01
C PHE A 240 -9.29 -17.11 -11.24
N PHE A 241 -10.21 -16.73 -10.33
CA PHE A 241 -11.64 -16.95 -10.50
C PHE A 241 -12.40 -15.64 -10.18
N PRO A 242 -13.24 -15.17 -11.12
CA PRO A 242 -13.36 -15.63 -12.53
C PRO A 242 -12.07 -15.37 -13.33
N PRO A 243 -11.81 -16.13 -14.42
CA PRO A 243 -10.53 -16.08 -15.15
C PRO A 243 -10.36 -14.87 -16.09
N TYR A 244 -11.32 -13.95 -16.15
CA TYR A 244 -11.33 -12.73 -16.97
C TYR A 244 -11.32 -11.49 -16.10
#